data_8bd23177caf2d54cc30e3cda8852f0d5
#
_entry.id   8bd23177caf2d54cc30e3cda8852f0d5
#
_cell.length_a   1.000
_cell.length_b   1.000
_cell.length_c   1.000
_cell.angle_alpha   90.00
_cell.angle_beta   90.00
_cell.angle_gamma   90.00
#
_symmetry.space_group_name_H-M   'P 1'
#
loop_
_entity.id
_entity.type
_entity.pdbx_description
1 polymer ?
#
loop_
_entity_poly.entity_id
_entity_poly.type
_entity_poly.pdbx_seq_one_letter_code
_entity_poly.pdbx_strand_id
1 'polypeptide(L)'
;EGESEMGESQLEQVESDELSYVPYKAFDTLLQSGLTTELRAEVFAAYARINIFYSIARAWSGHIGTCFSSVDIMTWLFLEKMSGLDQGQDQSDVFFSSKGHDAPALYTVLTGLGLLDFELLHSLRRVEGLAGHPHVETPFIQANTGSLGMGISKAKGIATAQRLLGHRRRIFVLTGDGELQEGQIWESLGSAAQLGFDEITVIVDHNKIQSDTWVEQVGALGDLEAKFSSF
;
A
#
# COMPACT_ATOMS: atom_id res chain seq x y z
N GLU A 1 -53.04 13.96 -4.59
CA GLU A 1 -52.72 12.75 -5.36
C GLU A 1 -51.75 13.18 -6.46
N GLY A 2 -50.51 12.91 -6.31
CA GLY A 2 -49.42 13.22 -7.24
C GLY A 2 -48.13 12.69 -6.67
N GLU A 3 -47.92 11.36 -6.79
CA GLU A 3 -46.67 10.72 -6.49
C GLU A 3 -45.62 11.21 -7.51
N SER A 4 -44.64 11.95 -7.03
CA SER A 4 -43.46 12.28 -7.81
C SER A 4 -42.58 11.04 -7.88
N GLU A 5 -42.60 10.37 -9.02
CA GLU A 5 -41.54 9.43 -9.41
C GLU A 5 -40.19 10.18 -9.40
N MET A 6 -39.38 9.93 -8.38
CA MET A 6 -37.98 10.29 -8.43
C MET A 6 -37.33 9.37 -9.45
N GLY A 7 -36.94 9.91 -10.59
CA GLY A 7 -36.24 9.22 -11.63
C GLY A 7 -34.95 8.61 -11.07
N GLU A 8 -34.85 7.30 -11.18
CA GLU A 8 -33.56 6.59 -11.06
C GLU A 8 -32.61 7.23 -12.07
N SER A 9 -31.57 7.88 -11.57
CA SER A 9 -30.49 8.35 -12.41
C SER A 9 -29.87 7.13 -13.08
N GLN A 10 -30.13 6.99 -14.37
CA GLN A 10 -29.36 6.06 -15.22
C GLN A 10 -27.91 6.55 -15.22
N LEU A 11 -27.12 6.05 -14.28
CA LEU A 11 -25.67 6.03 -14.44
C LEU A 11 -25.41 5.14 -15.64
N GLU A 12 -25.04 5.72 -16.77
CA GLU A 12 -24.50 4.98 -17.90
C GLU A 12 -23.36 4.11 -17.37
N GLN A 13 -23.55 2.80 -17.41
CA GLN A 13 -22.46 1.86 -17.15
C GLN A 13 -21.45 2.09 -18.27
N VAL A 14 -20.31 2.68 -17.93
CA VAL A 14 -19.16 2.69 -18.83
C VAL A 14 -18.85 1.23 -19.11
N GLU A 15 -19.03 0.80 -20.36
CA GLU A 15 -18.75 -0.57 -20.75
C GLU A 15 -17.28 -0.85 -20.45
N SER A 16 -16.99 -2.00 -19.87
CA SER A 16 -15.64 -2.40 -19.44
C SER A 16 -14.60 -2.42 -20.57
N ASP A 17 -15.04 -2.36 -21.79
CA ASP A 17 -14.23 -2.39 -23.00
C ASP A 17 -13.51 -1.05 -23.29
N GLU A 18 -13.88 0.05 -22.61
CA GLU A 18 -13.21 1.35 -22.77
C GLU A 18 -12.05 1.56 -21.79
N LEU A 19 -11.91 0.73 -20.76
CA LEU A 19 -10.84 0.86 -19.79
C LEU A 19 -9.60 0.08 -20.22
N SER A 20 -8.48 0.78 -20.39
CA SER A 20 -7.20 0.19 -20.76
C SER A 20 -6.30 -0.04 -19.54
N TYR A 21 -5.49 -1.08 -19.59
CA TYR A 21 -4.47 -1.38 -18.59
C TYR A 21 -3.14 -1.78 -19.25
N VAL A 22 -2.06 -1.70 -18.49
CA VAL A 22 -0.74 -2.17 -18.91
C VAL A 22 -0.67 -3.69 -18.65
N PRO A 23 -0.46 -4.53 -19.68
CA PRO A 23 -0.45 -5.97 -19.50
C PRO A 23 0.80 -6.46 -18.74
N TYR A 24 0.73 -7.62 -18.09
CA TYR A 24 1.86 -8.22 -17.37
C TYR A 24 3.14 -8.30 -18.19
N LYS A 25 3.04 -8.64 -19.48
CA LYS A 25 4.19 -8.73 -20.38
C LYS A 25 5.01 -7.43 -20.45
N ALA A 26 4.38 -6.28 -20.28
CA ALA A 26 5.10 -4.99 -20.27
C ALA A 26 5.96 -4.86 -19.01
N PHE A 27 5.43 -5.26 -17.85
CA PHE A 27 6.19 -5.30 -16.59
C PHE A 27 7.34 -6.30 -16.68
N ASP A 28 7.09 -7.52 -17.15
CA ASP A 28 8.13 -8.54 -17.31
C ASP A 28 9.25 -8.07 -18.24
N THR A 29 8.91 -7.48 -19.39
CA THR A 29 9.90 -6.89 -20.31
C THR A 29 10.71 -5.77 -19.65
N LEU A 30 10.06 -4.91 -18.86
CA LEU A 30 10.72 -3.84 -18.12
C LEU A 30 11.69 -4.39 -17.08
N LEU A 31 11.28 -5.40 -16.32
CA LEU A 31 12.11 -6.02 -15.29
C LEU A 31 13.37 -6.69 -15.86
N GLN A 32 13.28 -7.21 -17.09
CA GLN A 32 14.40 -7.84 -17.81
C GLN A 32 15.23 -6.82 -18.62
N SER A 33 14.85 -5.55 -18.63
CA SER A 33 15.54 -4.50 -19.40
C SER A 33 16.92 -4.16 -18.82
N GLY A 34 17.81 -3.64 -19.64
CA GLY A 34 19.12 -3.10 -19.24
C GLY A 34 19.06 -1.68 -18.65
N LEU A 35 17.89 -1.18 -18.25
CA LEU A 35 17.74 0.14 -17.65
C LEU A 35 18.37 0.20 -16.26
N THR A 36 18.76 1.41 -15.81
CA THR A 36 19.17 1.60 -14.40
C THR A 36 18.01 1.29 -13.47
N THR A 37 18.31 0.97 -12.22
CA THR A 37 17.28 0.63 -11.24
C THR A 37 16.30 1.78 -11.04
N GLU A 38 16.80 3.02 -10.99
CA GLU A 38 15.98 4.23 -10.83
C GLU A 38 14.99 4.38 -11.99
N LEU A 39 15.47 4.32 -13.23
CA LEU A 39 14.62 4.47 -14.41
C LEU A 39 13.61 3.32 -14.51
N ARG A 40 14.03 2.11 -14.17
CA ARG A 40 13.14 0.94 -14.12
C ARG A 40 12.03 1.14 -13.09
N ALA A 41 12.37 1.65 -11.90
CA ALA A 41 11.38 1.94 -10.86
C ALA A 41 10.40 3.06 -11.29
N GLU A 42 10.88 4.12 -11.93
CA GLU A 42 10.04 5.19 -12.45
C GLU A 42 9.05 4.68 -13.50
N VAL A 43 9.52 3.89 -14.49
CA VAL A 43 8.65 3.33 -15.52
C VAL A 43 7.67 2.32 -14.93
N PHE A 44 8.12 1.47 -14.00
CA PHE A 44 7.25 0.53 -13.30
C PHE A 44 6.14 1.25 -12.54
N ALA A 45 6.47 2.30 -11.79
CA ALA A 45 5.48 3.11 -11.06
C ALA A 45 4.50 3.82 -12.02
N ALA A 46 4.96 4.25 -13.20
CA ALA A 46 4.08 4.82 -14.23
C ALA A 46 3.08 3.76 -14.76
N TYR A 47 3.56 2.55 -15.08
CA TYR A 47 2.69 1.43 -15.47
C TYR A 47 1.70 1.08 -14.36
N ALA A 48 2.18 1.00 -13.13
CA ALA A 48 1.35 0.71 -11.96
C ALA A 48 0.24 1.76 -11.77
N ARG A 49 0.51 3.05 -11.99
CA ARG A 49 -0.53 4.11 -11.91
C ARG A 49 -1.68 3.87 -12.89
N ILE A 50 -1.37 3.45 -14.13
CA ILE A 50 -2.41 3.11 -15.11
C ILE A 50 -3.26 1.96 -14.58
N ASN A 51 -2.64 0.91 -14.05
CA ASN A 51 -3.34 -0.27 -13.55
C ASN A 51 -4.10 0.00 -12.24
N ILE A 52 -3.60 0.88 -11.37
CA ILE A 52 -4.32 1.38 -10.20
C ILE A 52 -5.59 2.10 -10.63
N PHE A 53 -5.47 3.03 -11.60
CA PHE A 53 -6.63 3.75 -12.13
C PHE A 53 -7.65 2.78 -12.73
N TYR A 54 -7.18 1.85 -13.58
CA TYR A 54 -8.01 0.83 -14.18
C TYR A 54 -8.78 0.01 -13.13
N SER A 55 -8.09 -0.52 -12.12
CA SER A 55 -8.70 -1.39 -11.12
C SER A 55 -9.73 -0.65 -10.25
N ILE A 56 -9.43 0.61 -9.85
CA ILE A 56 -10.33 1.46 -9.07
C ILE A 56 -11.54 1.86 -9.91
N ALA A 57 -11.36 2.29 -11.17
CA ALA A 57 -12.44 2.65 -12.07
C ALA A 57 -13.37 1.46 -12.32
N ARG A 58 -12.81 0.27 -12.59
CA ARG A 58 -13.58 -0.96 -12.78
C ARG A 58 -14.36 -1.39 -11.53
N ALA A 59 -13.78 -1.16 -10.35
CA ALA A 59 -14.43 -1.46 -9.07
C ALA A 59 -15.46 -0.40 -8.65
N TRP A 60 -15.46 0.78 -9.26
CA TRP A 60 -16.21 1.97 -8.83
C TRP A 60 -15.96 2.33 -7.36
N SER A 61 -14.81 1.96 -6.84
CA SER A 61 -14.49 2.13 -5.42
C SER A 61 -13.00 2.01 -5.17
N GLY A 62 -12.43 2.94 -4.42
CA GLY A 62 -11.02 2.97 -4.03
C GLY A 62 -10.56 4.38 -3.70
N HIS A 63 -9.32 4.48 -3.21
CA HIS A 63 -8.70 5.74 -2.81
C HIS A 63 -7.53 6.06 -3.75
N ILE A 64 -7.81 6.72 -4.87
CA ILE A 64 -6.83 6.94 -5.94
C ILE A 64 -5.65 7.82 -5.49
N GLY A 65 -5.92 8.89 -4.72
CA GLY A 65 -4.89 9.84 -4.30
C GLY A 65 -3.79 9.19 -3.49
N THR A 66 -4.15 8.44 -2.45
CA THR A 66 -3.20 7.72 -1.60
C THR A 66 -2.48 6.59 -2.34
N CYS A 67 -3.12 5.93 -3.32
CA CYS A 67 -2.47 4.94 -4.16
C CYS A 67 -1.40 5.59 -5.04
N PHE A 68 -1.68 6.76 -5.59
CA PHE A 68 -0.74 7.48 -6.47
C PHE A 68 0.45 8.07 -5.71
N SER A 69 0.27 8.51 -4.46
CA SER A 69 1.38 8.98 -3.63
C SER A 69 2.26 7.84 -3.10
N SER A 70 1.67 6.68 -2.84
CA SER A 70 2.37 5.52 -2.26
C SER A 70 3.12 4.66 -3.28
N VAL A 71 2.69 4.64 -4.55
CA VAL A 71 3.16 3.64 -5.53
C VAL A 71 4.66 3.75 -5.84
N ASP A 72 5.25 4.94 -5.86
CA ASP A 72 6.70 5.10 -6.05
C ASP A 72 7.48 4.52 -4.87
N ILE A 73 7.00 4.77 -3.65
CA ILE A 73 7.60 4.24 -2.42
C ILE A 73 7.55 2.71 -2.45
N MET A 74 6.37 2.14 -2.72
CA MET A 74 6.19 0.70 -2.80
C MET A 74 7.06 0.09 -3.90
N THR A 75 7.04 0.66 -5.10
CA THR A 75 7.84 0.18 -6.23
C THR A 75 9.33 0.18 -5.88
N TRP A 76 9.85 1.27 -5.30
CA TRP A 76 11.25 1.35 -4.91
C TRP A 76 11.62 0.33 -3.82
N LEU A 77 10.75 0.15 -2.83
CA LEU A 77 10.97 -0.84 -1.78
C LEU A 77 11.05 -2.26 -2.36
N PHE A 78 10.09 -2.66 -3.17
CA PHE A 78 10.03 -4.01 -3.73
C PHE A 78 11.11 -4.30 -4.77
N LEU A 79 11.53 -3.31 -5.57
CA LEU A 79 12.55 -3.50 -6.60
C LEU A 79 13.97 -3.41 -6.07
N GLU A 80 14.22 -2.59 -5.03
CA GLU A 80 15.58 -2.21 -4.64
C GLU A 80 15.91 -2.53 -3.18
N LYS A 81 14.96 -2.39 -2.28
CA LYS A 81 15.26 -2.45 -0.84
C LYS A 81 14.95 -3.79 -0.20
N MET A 82 13.87 -4.44 -0.61
CA MET A 82 13.46 -5.71 -0.04
C MET A 82 14.28 -6.87 -0.61
N SER A 83 14.56 -7.85 0.23
CA SER A 83 15.31 -9.06 -0.11
C SER A 83 14.45 -10.31 0.05
N GLY A 84 14.82 -11.39 -0.65
CA GLY A 84 14.21 -12.71 -0.49
C GLY A 84 12.83 -12.88 -1.14
N LEU A 85 12.37 -11.91 -1.96
CA LEU A 85 11.07 -12.01 -2.64
C LEU A 85 10.97 -13.23 -3.57
N ASP A 86 12.07 -13.61 -4.19
CA ASP A 86 12.23 -14.79 -5.05
C ASP A 86 12.20 -16.12 -4.28
N GLN A 87 12.41 -16.07 -2.97
CA GLN A 87 12.39 -17.24 -2.08
C GLN A 87 11.03 -17.47 -1.41
N GLY A 88 10.05 -16.60 -1.71
CA GLY A 88 8.70 -16.64 -1.17
C GLY A 88 8.51 -15.81 0.10
N GLN A 89 7.25 -15.59 0.46
CA GLN A 89 6.86 -14.67 1.54
C GLN A 89 7.45 -14.98 2.93
N ASP A 90 7.77 -16.26 3.20
CA ASP A 90 8.30 -16.68 4.50
C ASP A 90 9.80 -16.38 4.65
N GLN A 91 10.50 -16.13 3.56
CA GLN A 91 11.91 -15.79 3.51
C GLN A 91 12.17 -14.33 3.16
N SER A 92 11.19 -13.65 2.57
CA SER A 92 11.31 -12.25 2.20
C SER A 92 11.28 -11.31 3.39
N ASP A 93 11.85 -10.13 3.22
CA ASP A 93 11.55 -8.99 4.08
C ASP A 93 10.03 -8.74 4.10
N VAL A 94 9.55 -8.10 5.15
CA VAL A 94 8.13 -7.83 5.38
C VAL A 94 7.81 -6.40 4.95
N PHE A 95 6.75 -6.23 4.18
CA PHE A 95 6.16 -4.92 3.89
C PHE A 95 4.67 -4.95 4.17
N PHE A 96 4.16 -3.89 4.77
CA PHE A 96 2.74 -3.58 4.76
C PHE A 96 2.47 -2.10 4.91
N SER A 97 1.39 -1.63 4.30
CA SER A 97 0.89 -0.28 4.50
C SER A 97 -0.06 -0.24 5.68
N SER A 98 0.28 0.56 6.69
CA SER A 98 -0.57 0.78 7.86
C SER A 98 -1.88 1.46 7.50
N LYS A 99 -1.88 2.31 6.47
CA LYS A 99 -3.07 2.98 5.94
C LYS A 99 -4.13 1.98 5.45
N GLY A 100 -3.70 0.94 4.74
CA GLY A 100 -4.54 -0.12 4.21
C GLY A 100 -5.44 0.28 3.05
N HIS A 101 -5.93 1.51 2.98
CA HIS A 101 -6.78 2.00 1.91
C HIS A 101 -6.04 2.27 0.60
N ASP A 102 -4.70 2.19 0.60
CA ASP A 102 -3.85 2.17 -0.59
C ASP A 102 -3.59 0.74 -1.13
N ALA A 103 -4.37 -0.24 -0.69
CA ALA A 103 -4.29 -1.63 -1.15
C ALA A 103 -4.23 -1.80 -2.68
N PRO A 104 -4.97 -1.02 -3.51
CA PRO A 104 -4.86 -1.13 -4.96
C PRO A 104 -3.44 -0.87 -5.47
N ALA A 105 -2.66 0.03 -4.83
CA ALA A 105 -1.27 0.25 -5.20
C ALA A 105 -0.41 -0.98 -4.86
N LEU A 106 -0.55 -1.52 -3.65
CA LEU A 106 0.17 -2.72 -3.23
C LEU A 106 -0.14 -3.91 -4.14
N TYR A 107 -1.41 -4.18 -4.43
CA TYR A 107 -1.81 -5.27 -5.32
C TYR A 107 -1.25 -5.10 -6.73
N THR A 108 -1.26 -3.87 -7.25
CA THR A 108 -0.70 -3.59 -8.58
C THR A 108 0.82 -3.80 -8.62
N VAL A 109 1.54 -3.44 -7.57
CA VAL A 109 2.98 -3.72 -7.47
C VAL A 109 3.22 -5.23 -7.42
N LEU A 110 2.47 -5.96 -6.58
CA LEU A 110 2.63 -7.41 -6.44
C LEU A 110 2.29 -8.16 -7.74
N THR A 111 1.22 -7.77 -8.44
CA THR A 111 0.86 -8.38 -9.73
C THR A 111 1.85 -8.04 -10.84
N GLY A 112 2.35 -6.79 -10.87
CA GLY A 112 3.37 -6.36 -11.82
C GLY A 112 4.72 -7.07 -11.62
N LEU A 113 5.05 -7.48 -10.39
CA LEU A 113 6.23 -8.27 -10.06
C LEU A 113 6.03 -9.78 -10.27
N GLY A 114 4.81 -10.24 -10.59
CA GLY A 114 4.48 -11.66 -10.70
C GLY A 114 4.44 -12.38 -9.34
N LEU A 115 4.35 -11.64 -8.24
CA LEU A 115 4.19 -12.19 -6.88
C LEU A 115 2.73 -12.57 -6.58
N LEU A 116 1.80 -11.98 -7.31
CA LEU A 116 0.39 -12.34 -7.36
C LEU A 116 -0.02 -12.62 -8.82
N ASP A 117 -1.05 -13.45 -8.98
CA ASP A 117 -1.66 -13.65 -10.30
C ASP A 117 -2.16 -12.32 -10.86
N PHE A 118 -1.73 -11.99 -12.07
CA PHE A 118 -2.08 -10.73 -12.73
C PHE A 118 -3.58 -10.58 -12.97
N GLU A 119 -4.30 -11.68 -13.20
CA GLU A 119 -5.76 -11.68 -13.41
C GLU A 119 -6.54 -11.14 -12.19
N LEU A 120 -5.97 -11.19 -11.00
CA LEU A 120 -6.56 -10.60 -9.81
C LEU A 120 -6.73 -9.09 -9.89
N LEU A 121 -5.95 -8.40 -10.75
CA LEU A 121 -6.10 -6.96 -11.01
C LEU A 121 -7.53 -6.61 -11.47
N HIS A 122 -8.20 -7.54 -12.15
CA HIS A 122 -9.55 -7.36 -12.68
C HIS A 122 -10.67 -7.56 -11.65
N SER A 123 -10.33 -7.99 -10.43
CA SER A 123 -11.28 -8.43 -9.41
C SER A 123 -11.23 -7.63 -8.10
N LEU A 124 -10.70 -6.40 -8.13
CA LEU A 124 -10.69 -5.52 -6.96
C LEU A 124 -12.11 -5.33 -6.41
N ARG A 125 -12.29 -5.55 -5.09
CA ARG A 125 -13.57 -5.42 -4.37
C ARG A 125 -14.70 -6.29 -4.93
N ARG A 126 -14.37 -7.39 -5.59
CA ARG A 126 -15.33 -8.42 -6.02
C ARG A 126 -15.30 -9.61 -5.07
N VAL A 127 -16.40 -10.36 -5.05
CA VAL A 127 -16.45 -11.66 -4.33
C VAL A 127 -15.36 -12.57 -4.93
N GLU A 128 -14.60 -13.24 -4.07
CA GLU A 128 -13.45 -14.09 -4.44
C GLU A 128 -12.28 -13.35 -5.13
N GLY A 129 -12.33 -12.00 -5.15
CA GLY A 129 -11.26 -11.15 -5.68
C GLY A 129 -10.45 -10.46 -4.60
N LEU A 130 -9.69 -9.45 -5.01
CA LEU A 130 -8.87 -8.66 -4.10
C LEU A 130 -9.72 -7.80 -3.17
N ALA A 131 -9.48 -7.89 -1.87
CA ALA A 131 -10.19 -7.11 -0.86
C ALA A 131 -9.88 -5.61 -0.97
N GLY A 132 -10.77 -4.76 -0.47
CA GLY A 132 -10.57 -3.30 -0.47
C GLY A 132 -9.48 -2.81 0.50
N HIS A 133 -9.07 -3.66 1.45
CA HIS A 133 -7.94 -3.48 2.36
C HIS A 133 -7.11 -4.77 2.37
N PRO A 134 -5.81 -4.71 2.66
CA PRO A 134 -4.97 -5.90 2.68
C PRO A 134 -5.47 -6.96 3.65
N HIS A 135 -5.49 -8.22 3.19
CA HIS A 135 -5.91 -9.37 3.99
C HIS A 135 -4.87 -10.49 3.93
N VAL A 136 -4.52 -11.07 5.06
CA VAL A 136 -3.42 -12.05 5.20
C VAL A 136 -3.62 -13.35 4.42
N GLU A 137 -4.82 -13.64 3.92
CA GLU A 137 -5.06 -14.76 3.00
C GLU A 137 -4.52 -14.49 1.59
N THR A 138 -4.22 -13.23 1.26
CA THR A 138 -3.60 -12.86 -0.01
C THR A 138 -2.09 -13.05 0.12
N PRO A 139 -1.43 -13.79 -0.80
CA PRO A 139 0.02 -13.98 -0.75
C PRO A 139 0.80 -12.66 -0.65
N PHE A 140 1.91 -12.67 0.07
CA PHE A 140 2.74 -11.49 0.38
C PHE A 140 2.07 -10.40 1.22
N ILE A 141 0.85 -10.60 1.70
CA ILE A 141 0.19 -9.71 2.66
C ILE A 141 0.43 -10.24 4.09
N GLN A 142 1.29 -9.57 4.83
CA GLN A 142 1.75 -10.01 6.15
C GLN A 142 0.90 -9.50 7.31
N ALA A 143 0.01 -8.53 7.07
CA ALA A 143 -0.87 -7.96 8.10
C ALA A 143 -2.18 -7.47 7.50
N ASN A 144 -3.29 -7.73 8.18
CA ASN A 144 -4.55 -7.04 7.92
C ASN A 144 -4.41 -5.59 8.37
N THR A 145 -4.73 -4.63 7.51
CA THR A 145 -4.63 -3.20 7.82
C THR A 145 -5.90 -2.45 7.42
N GLY A 146 -5.96 -1.15 7.77
CA GLY A 146 -7.14 -0.31 7.56
C GLY A 146 -7.59 0.42 8.83
N SER A 147 -7.32 -0.13 10.03
CA SER A 147 -7.43 0.61 11.29
C SER A 147 -6.17 1.44 11.46
N LEU A 148 -6.30 2.76 11.31
CA LEU A 148 -5.17 3.71 11.34
C LEU A 148 -4.46 3.68 12.69
N GLY A 149 -3.17 3.97 12.70
CA GLY A 149 -2.32 4.01 13.87
C GLY A 149 -1.80 2.66 14.36
N MET A 150 -2.29 1.53 13.81
CA MET A 150 -1.96 0.19 14.33
C MET A 150 -0.72 -0.44 13.70
N GLY A 151 -0.17 0.13 12.63
CA GLY A 151 0.90 -0.51 11.85
C GLY A 151 2.16 -0.79 12.65
N ILE A 152 2.66 0.18 13.40
CA ILE A 152 3.90 0.02 14.18
C ILE A 152 3.71 -1.03 15.28
N SER A 153 2.55 -1.08 15.95
CA SER A 153 2.22 -2.13 16.93
C SER A 153 2.23 -3.53 16.29
N LYS A 154 1.69 -3.67 15.09
CA LYS A 154 1.71 -4.92 14.33
C LYS A 154 3.13 -5.31 13.93
N ALA A 155 3.94 -4.35 13.48
CA ALA A 155 5.35 -4.58 13.17
C ALA A 155 6.13 -5.10 14.38
N LYS A 156 5.91 -4.54 15.58
CA LYS A 156 6.51 -5.04 16.82
C LYS A 156 6.10 -6.48 17.11
N GLY A 157 4.83 -6.83 16.88
CA GLY A 157 4.34 -8.21 17.03
C GLY A 157 5.06 -9.16 16.07
N ILE A 158 5.18 -8.79 14.80
CA ILE A 158 5.91 -9.57 13.78
C ILE A 158 7.39 -9.70 14.16
N ALA A 159 8.05 -8.60 14.53
CA ALA A 159 9.46 -8.60 14.94
C ALA A 159 9.68 -9.50 16.17
N THR A 160 8.80 -9.42 17.16
CA THR A 160 8.86 -10.29 18.34
C THR A 160 8.73 -11.76 17.97
N ALA A 161 7.78 -12.12 17.11
CA ALA A 161 7.62 -13.49 16.64
C ALA A 161 8.85 -13.98 15.87
N GLN A 162 9.40 -13.15 14.99
CA GLN A 162 10.62 -13.47 14.25
C GLN A 162 11.80 -13.72 15.19
N ARG A 163 12.01 -12.86 16.19
CA ARG A 163 13.09 -13.03 17.20
C ARG A 163 12.94 -14.32 17.97
N LEU A 164 11.71 -14.69 18.36
CA LEU A 164 11.43 -15.95 19.05
C LEU A 164 11.71 -17.18 18.18
N LEU A 165 11.49 -17.08 16.88
CA LEU A 165 11.76 -18.15 15.90
C LEU A 165 13.20 -18.18 15.40
N GLY A 166 14.05 -17.25 15.86
CA GLY A 166 15.44 -17.14 15.41
C GLY A 166 15.60 -16.52 14.03
N HIS A 167 14.58 -15.84 13.53
CA HIS A 167 14.61 -15.10 12.25
C HIS A 167 14.85 -13.61 12.51
N ARG A 168 15.39 -12.92 11.51
CA ARG A 168 15.60 -11.47 11.58
C ARG A 168 15.47 -10.86 10.20
N ARG A 169 14.21 -10.73 9.72
CA ARG A 169 13.88 -10.08 8.45
C ARG A 169 13.54 -8.62 8.72
N ARG A 170 13.88 -7.74 7.79
CA ARG A 170 13.50 -6.32 7.88
C ARG A 170 12.00 -6.17 7.70
N ILE A 171 11.42 -5.17 8.38
CA ILE A 171 10.00 -4.88 8.34
C ILE A 171 9.83 -3.43 7.93
N PHE A 172 9.23 -3.20 6.79
CA PHE A 172 8.92 -1.88 6.25
C PHE A 172 7.45 -1.58 6.48
N VAL A 173 7.16 -0.51 7.21
CA VAL A 173 5.80 -0.05 7.52
C VAL A 173 5.58 1.30 6.87
N LEU A 174 4.67 1.37 5.91
CA LEU A 174 4.26 2.62 5.29
C LEU A 174 3.06 3.20 6.05
N THR A 175 3.22 4.39 6.60
CA THR A 175 2.16 5.15 7.28
C THR A 175 1.74 6.36 6.45
N GLY A 176 0.56 6.90 6.69
CA GLY A 176 0.14 8.19 6.16
C GLY A 176 0.43 9.32 7.13
N ASP A 177 0.62 10.53 6.64
CA ASP A 177 0.80 11.71 7.50
C ASP A 177 -0.47 12.03 8.32
N GLY A 178 -1.66 11.94 7.74
CA GLY A 178 -2.92 12.03 8.50
C GLY A 178 -3.04 10.97 9.58
N GLU A 179 -2.49 9.77 9.35
CA GLU A 179 -2.43 8.69 10.33
C GLU A 179 -1.55 9.04 11.54
N LEU A 180 -0.57 9.94 11.40
CA LEU A 180 0.27 10.39 12.51
C LEU A 180 -0.50 11.22 13.56
N GLN A 181 -1.74 11.57 13.31
CA GLN A 181 -2.64 12.17 14.31
C GLN A 181 -3.15 11.14 15.32
N GLU A 182 -3.02 9.84 15.04
CA GLU A 182 -3.35 8.77 15.97
C GLU A 182 -2.28 8.65 17.07
N GLY A 183 -2.70 8.76 18.35
CA GLY A 183 -1.79 8.65 19.49
C GLY A 183 -1.04 7.33 19.55
N GLN A 184 -1.68 6.25 19.07
CA GLN A 184 -1.11 4.89 19.03
C GLN A 184 0.21 4.81 18.21
N ILE A 185 0.41 5.66 17.20
CA ILE A 185 1.69 5.75 16.47
C ILE A 185 2.82 6.08 17.44
N TRP A 186 2.65 7.15 18.20
CA TRP A 186 3.69 7.68 19.10
C TRP A 186 3.95 6.74 20.29
N GLU A 187 2.89 6.17 20.88
CA GLU A 187 3.02 5.17 21.93
C GLU A 187 3.77 3.92 21.44
N SER A 188 3.52 3.52 20.19
CA SER A 188 4.19 2.38 19.59
C SER A 188 5.65 2.65 19.27
N LEU A 189 5.99 3.85 18.79
CA LEU A 189 7.36 4.26 18.51
C LEU A 189 8.21 4.27 19.78
N GLY A 190 7.73 4.87 20.86
CA GLY A 190 8.46 4.91 22.14
C GLY A 190 8.83 3.52 22.64
N SER A 191 7.86 2.59 22.62
CA SER A 191 8.14 1.21 23.05
C SER A 191 8.98 0.43 22.02
N ALA A 192 8.89 0.72 20.73
CA ALA A 192 9.74 0.10 19.71
C ALA A 192 11.21 0.50 19.89
N ALA A 193 11.48 1.78 20.10
CA ALA A 193 12.81 2.30 20.37
C ALA A 193 13.39 1.73 21.67
N GLN A 194 12.60 1.72 22.76
CA GLN A 194 13.03 1.18 24.06
C GLN A 194 13.41 -0.31 23.97
N LEU A 195 12.68 -1.10 23.18
CA LEU A 195 12.92 -2.55 23.01
C LEU A 195 13.94 -2.85 21.90
N GLY A 196 14.49 -1.83 21.24
CA GLY A 196 15.52 -1.94 20.23
C GLY A 196 15.07 -2.77 19.02
N PHE A 197 13.87 -2.47 18.47
CA PHE A 197 13.39 -3.09 17.23
C PHE A 197 14.01 -2.41 16.01
N ASP A 198 15.32 -2.56 15.81
CA ASP A 198 16.10 -1.99 14.72
C ASP A 198 15.81 -2.60 13.34
N GLU A 199 15.10 -3.73 13.29
CA GLU A 199 14.59 -4.34 12.07
C GLU A 199 13.36 -3.62 11.48
N ILE A 200 12.72 -2.70 12.21
CA ILE A 200 11.54 -1.97 11.76
C ILE A 200 11.95 -0.63 11.14
N THR A 201 11.55 -0.41 9.90
CA THR A 201 11.67 0.88 9.21
C THR A 201 10.28 1.47 9.00
N VAL A 202 10.01 2.63 9.59
CA VAL A 202 8.77 3.38 9.40
C VAL A 202 8.98 4.41 8.31
N ILE A 203 8.10 4.40 7.33
CA ILE A 203 8.10 5.32 6.19
C ILE A 203 6.80 6.12 6.24
N VAL A 204 6.88 7.43 6.08
CA VAL A 204 5.71 8.31 6.09
C VAL A 204 5.43 8.80 4.68
N ASP A 205 4.28 8.45 4.13
CA ASP A 205 3.73 9.10 2.94
C ASP A 205 3.19 10.48 3.34
N HIS A 206 4.06 11.48 3.20
CA HIS A 206 3.75 12.86 3.57
C HIS A 206 3.11 13.60 2.39
N ASN A 207 1.95 13.12 1.95
CA ASN A 207 1.20 13.68 0.83
C ASN A 207 0.37 14.92 1.20
N LYS A 208 0.29 15.27 2.49
CA LYS A 208 -0.38 16.45 3.07
C LYS A 208 -1.90 16.45 2.96
N ILE A 209 -2.50 15.37 2.48
CA ILE A 209 -3.95 15.27 2.29
C ILE A 209 -4.47 14.07 3.07
N GLN A 210 -5.55 14.26 3.81
CA GLN A 210 -6.32 13.19 4.46
C GLN A 210 -7.78 13.29 4.05
N SER A 211 -8.40 12.17 3.64
CA SER A 211 -9.72 12.16 3.03
C SER A 211 -9.78 13.14 1.85
N ASP A 212 -10.45 14.27 2.00
CA ASP A 212 -10.65 15.31 0.99
C ASP A 212 -10.18 16.71 1.45
N THR A 213 -9.34 16.76 2.50
CA THR A 213 -8.86 18.03 3.08
C THR A 213 -7.37 17.96 3.42
N TRP A 214 -6.78 19.13 3.73
CA TRP A 214 -5.39 19.22 4.11
C TRP A 214 -5.17 18.72 5.54
N VAL A 215 -4.15 17.90 5.77
CA VAL A 215 -3.75 17.41 7.10
C VAL A 215 -3.54 18.58 8.08
N GLU A 216 -2.91 19.66 7.63
CA GLU A 216 -2.65 20.84 8.45
C GLU A 216 -3.93 21.53 8.96
N GLN A 217 -5.01 21.48 8.18
CA GLN A 217 -6.30 22.07 8.57
C GLN A 217 -7.05 21.23 9.61
N VAL A 218 -6.81 19.92 9.63
CA VAL A 218 -7.42 19.00 10.62
C VAL A 218 -6.63 19.00 11.92
N GLY A 219 -5.30 18.88 11.82
CA GLY A 219 -4.42 18.89 12.97
C GLY A 219 -2.96 18.99 12.52
N ALA A 220 -2.35 20.14 12.78
CA ALA A 220 -0.95 20.39 12.39
C ALA A 220 -0.01 19.36 13.04
N LEU A 221 0.80 18.70 12.24
CA LEU A 221 1.76 17.69 12.70
C LEU A 221 3.03 18.33 13.30
N GLY A 222 3.29 19.59 13.00
CA GLY A 222 4.51 20.28 13.42
C GLY A 222 5.76 19.72 12.74
N ASP A 223 6.89 19.79 13.42
CA ASP A 223 8.17 19.29 12.93
C ASP A 223 8.23 17.76 13.11
N LEU A 224 8.02 17.03 12.03
CA LEU A 224 8.04 15.57 12.04
C LEU A 224 9.45 15.01 12.27
N GLU A 225 10.48 15.65 11.71
CA GLU A 225 11.86 15.21 11.90
C GLU A 225 12.26 15.28 13.37
N ALA A 226 11.99 16.41 14.04
CA ALA A 226 12.23 16.56 15.46
C ALA A 226 11.44 15.54 16.30
N LYS A 227 10.17 15.27 15.94
CA LYS A 227 9.33 14.29 16.65
C LYS A 227 9.88 12.87 16.53
N PHE A 228 10.21 12.42 15.32
CA PHE A 228 10.76 11.07 15.14
C PHE A 228 12.16 10.92 15.74
N SER A 229 12.99 11.98 15.69
CA SER A 229 14.32 11.97 16.30
C SER A 229 14.31 11.92 17.83
N SER A 230 13.16 12.11 18.46
CA SER A 230 13.01 12.04 19.93
C SER A 230 12.88 10.61 20.45
N PHE A 231 12.74 9.62 19.58
CA PHE A 231 12.70 8.19 19.89
C PHE A 231 13.99 7.48 19.52
#